data_0a34f772838fd510441613411014bb18
#
_entry.id   0a34f772838fd510441613411014bb18
#
_cell.length_a   1.000
_cell.length_b   1.000
_cell.length_c   1.000
_cell.angle_alpha   90.00
_cell.angle_beta   90.00
_cell.angle_gamma   90.00
#
_symmetry.space_group_name_H-M   'P 1'
#
loop_
_entity.id
_entity.type
_entity.pdbx_description
1 polymer ?
#
loop_
_entity_poly.entity_id
_entity_poly.type
_entity_poly.pdbx_seq_one_letter_code
_entity_poly.pdbx_strand_id
1 'polypeptide(L)'
;MVLTFIFYQNNPDSFDWENFAPWVAGWLTTTDHKRVGTLYFLAGFFFLGIGGVMAILIRIQLMEPGNDFLTQDQYNQFFTLHGTTMIFLAAMPLINGAANWMVPLQIGAPDLAFPRLNAMSFWLQPVGAILIFTGVFSGTGADTGWTGYAPYIVCLLYTSPSPRD
;
A
#
# COMPACT_ATOMS: atom_id res chain seq x y z
N MET A 1 20.56 18.41 3.16
CA MET A 1 19.24 17.95 3.69
C MET A 1 19.35 16.67 4.51
N VAL A 2 20.14 15.68 4.12
CA VAL A 2 20.48 14.51 4.96
C VAL A 2 21.34 14.91 6.16
N LEU A 3 22.23 15.88 5.99
CA LEU A 3 23.10 16.40 7.06
C LEU A 3 22.32 17.11 8.19
N THR A 4 21.20 17.74 7.90
CA THR A 4 20.37 18.38 8.95
C THR A 4 19.73 17.36 9.87
N PHE A 5 19.43 16.16 9.36
CA PHE A 5 18.90 15.07 10.17
C PHE A 5 19.95 14.49 11.14
N ILE A 6 21.23 14.45 10.70
CA ILE A 6 22.34 13.94 11.51
C ILE A 6 22.71 14.92 12.65
N PHE A 7 22.59 16.23 12.42
CA PHE A 7 22.83 17.25 13.44
C PHE A 7 21.75 17.31 14.54
N TYR A 8 20.52 16.81 14.25
CA TYR A 8 19.43 16.79 15.21
C TYR A 8 19.57 15.68 16.27
N GLN A 9 20.43 14.68 16.04
CA GLN A 9 20.66 13.56 16.98
C GLN A 9 21.52 13.90 18.20
N ASN A 10 22.11 15.10 18.28
CA ASN A 10 23.02 15.45 19.37
C ASN A 10 22.36 16.09 20.59
N ASN A 11 21.00 16.20 20.64
CA ASN A 11 20.33 16.67 21.84
C ASN A 11 19.05 15.84 22.07
N PRO A 12 19.14 14.69 22.77
CA PRO A 12 18.03 13.75 22.92
C PRO A 12 16.86 14.26 23.78
N ASP A 13 17.00 15.40 24.47
CA ASP A 13 16.04 15.87 25.46
C ASP A 13 15.05 16.92 24.94
N SER A 14 15.13 17.30 23.66
CA SER A 14 14.19 18.27 23.07
C SER A 14 13.74 17.84 21.68
N PHE A 15 12.74 16.95 21.62
CA PHE A 15 11.98 16.75 20.40
C PHE A 15 11.14 18.01 20.16
N ASP A 16 11.61 18.86 19.24
CA ASP A 16 11.00 20.15 18.93
C ASP A 16 9.81 19.97 17.97
N TRP A 17 8.61 19.91 18.53
CA TRP A 17 7.36 19.81 17.80
C TRP A 17 7.11 21.01 16.88
N GLU A 18 7.63 22.19 17.19
CA GLU A 18 7.44 23.41 16.40
C GLU A 18 8.12 23.30 15.04
N ASN A 19 9.27 22.64 14.97
CA ASN A 19 9.97 22.39 13.71
C ASN A 19 9.56 21.10 13.03
N PHE A 20 9.12 20.08 13.78
CA PHE A 20 8.71 18.78 13.22
C PHE A 20 7.41 18.86 12.40
N ALA A 21 6.38 19.52 12.93
CA ALA A 21 5.09 19.61 12.27
C ALA A 21 5.15 20.31 10.90
N PRO A 22 5.81 21.48 10.73
CA PRO A 22 6.01 22.10 9.42
C PRO A 22 6.86 21.25 8.47
N TRP A 23 7.84 20.51 8.99
CA TRP A 23 8.65 19.60 8.18
C TRP A 23 7.80 18.45 7.60
N VAL A 24 6.98 17.79 8.44
CA VAL A 24 6.04 16.74 7.98
C VAL A 24 5.04 17.31 6.97
N ALA A 25 4.43 18.46 7.29
CA ALA A 25 3.50 19.11 6.38
C ALA A 25 4.15 19.42 5.02
N GLY A 26 5.41 19.85 5.00
CA GLY A 26 6.18 20.11 3.79
C GLY A 26 6.42 18.86 2.94
N TRP A 27 6.45 17.66 3.54
CA TRP A 27 6.50 16.39 2.82
C TRP A 27 5.13 15.98 2.29
N LEU A 28 4.08 16.16 3.09
CA LEU A 28 2.73 15.74 2.75
C LEU A 28 2.07 16.62 1.68
N THR A 29 2.44 17.91 1.60
CA THR A 29 1.89 18.86 0.63
C THR A 29 2.78 19.14 -0.57
N THR A 30 3.90 18.40 -0.69
CA THR A 30 4.88 18.61 -1.75
C THR A 30 4.34 18.27 -3.13
N THR A 31 4.76 19.04 -4.14
CA THR A 31 4.54 18.74 -5.55
C THR A 31 5.83 18.34 -6.26
N ASP A 32 6.98 18.38 -5.57
CA ASP A 32 8.28 17.99 -6.10
C ASP A 32 8.32 16.49 -6.43
N HIS A 33 8.65 16.17 -7.69
CA HIS A 33 8.68 14.79 -8.19
C HIS A 33 9.60 13.86 -7.38
N LYS A 34 10.71 14.37 -6.84
CA LYS A 34 11.64 13.58 -6.02
C LYS A 34 11.04 13.21 -4.68
N ARG A 35 10.38 14.17 -4.02
CA ARG A 35 9.71 13.92 -2.74
C ARG A 35 8.51 13.01 -2.91
N VAL A 36 7.68 13.25 -3.94
CA VAL A 36 6.54 12.39 -4.25
C VAL A 36 7.02 10.98 -4.60
N GLY A 37 8.07 10.83 -5.41
CA GLY A 37 8.69 9.54 -5.72
C GLY A 37 9.20 8.83 -4.47
N THR A 38 9.81 9.55 -3.52
CA THR A 38 10.23 8.99 -2.23
C THR A 38 9.04 8.50 -1.39
N LEU A 39 7.93 9.26 -1.37
CA LEU A 39 6.70 8.84 -0.69
C LEU A 39 6.12 7.56 -1.30
N TYR A 40 6.16 7.42 -2.63
CA TYR A 40 5.77 6.19 -3.32
C TYR A 40 6.67 5.00 -2.92
N PHE A 41 7.99 5.19 -2.82
CA PHE A 41 8.89 4.15 -2.36
C PHE A 41 8.60 3.73 -0.92
N LEU A 42 8.42 4.68 -0.02
CA LEU A 42 8.11 4.39 1.40
C LEU A 42 6.79 3.63 1.52
N ALA A 43 5.74 4.07 0.83
CA ALA A 43 4.45 3.40 0.79
C ALA A 43 4.57 1.99 0.17
N GLY A 44 5.28 1.86 -0.96
CA GLY A 44 5.49 0.58 -1.63
C GLY A 44 6.21 -0.43 -0.75
N PHE A 45 7.29 -0.05 -0.06
CA PHE A 45 8.00 -0.92 0.87
C PHE A 45 7.17 -1.26 2.11
N PHE A 46 6.39 -0.31 2.63
CA PHE A 46 5.47 -0.58 3.73
C PHE A 46 4.44 -1.65 3.37
N PHE A 47 3.78 -1.52 2.22
CA PHE A 47 2.81 -2.51 1.75
C PHE A 47 3.45 -3.83 1.30
N LEU A 48 4.69 -3.80 0.82
CA LEU A 48 5.49 -5.02 0.57
C LEU A 48 5.66 -5.83 1.85
N GLY A 49 5.97 -5.17 2.97
CA GLY A 49 6.05 -5.79 4.29
C GLY A 49 4.73 -6.41 4.73
N ILE A 50 3.61 -5.67 4.60
CA ILE A 50 2.26 -6.17 4.93
C ILE A 50 1.91 -7.38 4.06
N GLY A 51 2.10 -7.28 2.74
CA GLY A 51 1.87 -8.39 1.82
C GLY A 51 2.75 -9.60 2.12
N GLY A 52 4.01 -9.38 2.53
CA GLY A 52 4.92 -10.43 2.99
C GLY A 52 4.42 -11.16 4.23
N VAL A 53 3.90 -10.45 5.22
CA VAL A 53 3.27 -11.07 6.40
C VAL A 53 2.07 -11.93 6.00
N MET A 54 1.21 -11.45 5.10
CA MET A 54 0.09 -12.23 4.59
C MET A 54 0.55 -13.50 3.88
N ALA A 55 1.62 -13.45 3.09
CA ALA A 55 2.21 -14.61 2.45
C ALA A 55 2.68 -15.65 3.48
N ILE A 56 3.28 -15.21 4.60
CA ILE A 56 3.70 -16.09 5.68
C ILE A 56 2.49 -16.78 6.31
N LEU A 57 1.39 -16.06 6.60
CA LEU A 57 0.17 -16.63 7.17
C LEU A 57 -0.44 -17.70 6.23
N ILE A 58 -0.49 -17.41 4.92
CA ILE A 58 -0.92 -18.39 3.91
C ILE A 58 -0.01 -19.64 3.93
N ARG A 59 1.30 -19.45 4.06
CA ARG A 59 2.26 -20.59 4.12
C ARG A 59 2.10 -21.41 5.39
N ILE A 60 1.84 -20.77 6.53
CA ILE A 60 1.58 -21.49 7.79
C ILE A 60 0.35 -22.39 7.64
N GLN A 61 -0.74 -21.88 7.04
CA GLN A 61 -1.94 -22.69 6.77
C GLN A 61 -1.64 -23.93 5.91
N LEU A 62 -0.70 -23.82 4.97
CA LEU A 62 -0.36 -24.87 4.02
C LEU A 62 0.80 -25.78 4.49
N MET A 63 1.30 -25.64 5.72
CA MET A 63 2.42 -26.45 6.23
C MET A 63 2.04 -27.91 6.44
N GLU A 64 0.82 -28.17 6.89
CA GLU A 64 0.33 -29.50 7.21
C GLU A 64 -1.03 -29.73 6.57
N PRO A 65 -1.32 -30.96 6.05
CA PRO A 65 -2.64 -31.32 5.58
C PRO A 65 -3.66 -31.31 6.73
N GLY A 66 -4.76 -30.57 6.56
CA GLY A 66 -5.80 -30.44 7.57
C GLY A 66 -5.49 -29.46 8.71
N ASN A 67 -4.54 -28.55 8.50
CA ASN A 67 -4.26 -27.48 9.45
C ASN A 67 -5.43 -26.51 9.53
N ASP A 68 -5.94 -26.25 10.75
CA ASP A 68 -7.10 -25.38 11.03
C ASP A 68 -6.68 -23.99 11.55
N PHE A 69 -5.51 -23.50 11.13
CA PHE A 69 -5.00 -22.17 11.54
C PHE A 69 -5.87 -21.02 11.01
N LEU A 70 -6.32 -21.12 9.75
CA LEU A 70 -7.26 -20.17 9.11
C LEU A 70 -8.53 -20.93 8.68
N THR A 71 -9.68 -20.30 8.84
CA THR A 71 -10.92 -20.81 8.20
C THR A 71 -10.80 -20.68 6.67
N GLN A 72 -11.60 -21.44 5.93
CA GLN A 72 -11.59 -21.39 4.46
C GLN A 72 -11.87 -19.97 3.93
N ASP A 73 -12.82 -19.26 4.53
CA ASP A 73 -13.18 -17.89 4.16
C ASP A 73 -12.01 -16.92 4.44
N GLN A 74 -11.38 -17.05 5.61
CA GLN A 74 -10.20 -16.25 5.97
C GLN A 74 -9.05 -16.51 5.01
N TYR A 75 -8.78 -17.77 4.66
CA TYR A 75 -7.74 -18.12 3.71
C TYR A 75 -7.99 -17.48 2.35
N ASN A 76 -9.20 -17.54 1.82
CA ASN A 76 -9.56 -16.94 0.53
C ASN A 76 -9.43 -15.40 0.56
N GLN A 77 -9.84 -14.77 1.66
CA GLN A 77 -9.66 -13.33 1.85
C GLN A 77 -8.18 -12.95 1.93
N PHE A 78 -7.36 -13.67 2.70
CA PHE A 78 -5.91 -13.42 2.76
C PHE A 78 -5.23 -13.63 1.43
N PHE A 79 -5.60 -14.66 0.69
CA PHE A 79 -5.08 -14.92 -0.66
C PHE A 79 -5.39 -13.77 -1.62
N THR A 80 -6.64 -13.32 -1.63
CA THR A 80 -7.08 -12.18 -2.46
C THR A 80 -6.39 -10.90 -2.06
N LEU A 81 -6.33 -10.62 -0.76
CA LEU A 81 -5.74 -9.40 -0.22
C LEU A 81 -4.22 -9.36 -0.43
N HIS A 82 -3.54 -10.50 -0.26
CA HIS A 82 -2.11 -10.61 -0.56
C HIS A 82 -1.83 -10.25 -2.03
N GLY A 83 -2.54 -10.88 -2.98
CA GLY A 83 -2.36 -10.60 -4.40
C GLY A 83 -2.62 -9.14 -4.77
N THR A 84 -3.73 -8.58 -4.28
CA THR A 84 -4.10 -7.18 -4.52
C THR A 84 -3.07 -6.22 -3.91
N THR A 85 -2.64 -6.47 -2.68
CA THR A 85 -1.66 -5.63 -1.98
C THR A 85 -0.30 -5.65 -2.67
N MET A 86 0.18 -6.83 -3.07
CA MET A 86 1.48 -6.97 -3.73
C MET A 86 1.53 -6.29 -5.09
N ILE A 87 0.45 -6.32 -5.86
CA ILE A 87 0.42 -5.72 -7.19
C ILE A 87 0.14 -4.22 -7.11
N PHE A 88 -0.96 -3.82 -6.48
CA PHE A 88 -1.45 -2.43 -6.55
C PHE A 88 -0.88 -1.52 -5.47
N LEU A 89 -0.56 -2.04 -4.28
CA LEU A 89 -0.06 -1.23 -3.17
C LEU A 89 1.46 -1.34 -2.98
N ALA A 90 2.10 -2.39 -3.49
CA ALA A 90 3.56 -2.54 -3.43
C ALA A 90 4.22 -2.33 -4.79
N ALA A 91 4.03 -3.22 -5.78
CA ALA A 91 4.76 -3.17 -7.03
C ALA A 91 4.49 -1.90 -7.85
N MET A 92 3.23 -1.52 -8.02
CA MET A 92 2.85 -0.32 -8.78
C MET A 92 3.44 0.96 -8.18
N PRO A 93 3.34 1.22 -6.87
CA PRO A 93 3.98 2.38 -6.24
C PRO A 93 5.51 2.39 -6.35
N LEU A 94 6.17 1.23 -6.23
CA LEU A 94 7.62 1.15 -6.43
C LEU A 94 8.02 1.55 -7.85
N ILE A 95 7.27 1.07 -8.87
CA ILE A 95 7.51 1.44 -10.28
C ILE A 95 7.22 2.94 -10.49
N ASN A 96 6.11 3.47 -9.96
CA ASN A 96 5.78 4.88 -10.07
C ASN A 96 6.80 5.76 -9.34
N GLY A 97 7.28 5.33 -8.17
CA GLY A 97 8.36 6.01 -7.44
C GLY A 97 9.63 6.10 -8.28
N ALA A 98 10.04 4.99 -8.88
CA ALA A 98 11.19 4.94 -9.77
C ALA A 98 11.00 5.86 -10.99
N ALA A 99 9.84 5.81 -11.64
CA ALA A 99 9.54 6.66 -12.78
C ALA A 99 9.57 8.16 -12.41
N ASN A 100 8.98 8.54 -11.29
CA ASN A 100 9.01 9.93 -10.79
C ASN A 100 10.43 10.43 -10.52
N TRP A 101 11.32 9.54 -10.05
CA TRP A 101 12.72 9.89 -9.83
C TRP A 101 13.51 9.96 -11.13
N MET A 102 13.38 8.96 -12.00
CA MET A 102 14.29 8.74 -13.13
C MET A 102 13.88 9.52 -14.37
N VAL A 103 12.59 9.58 -14.71
CA VAL A 103 12.15 10.16 -15.99
C VAL A 103 12.52 11.64 -16.13
N PRO A 104 12.23 12.54 -15.16
CA PRO A 104 12.63 13.94 -15.28
C PRO A 104 14.15 14.12 -15.40
N LEU A 105 14.93 13.30 -14.68
CA LEU A 105 16.40 13.36 -14.75
C LEU A 105 16.93 12.90 -16.12
N GLN A 106 16.33 11.87 -16.72
CA GLN A 106 16.75 11.35 -18.03
C GLN A 106 16.48 12.32 -19.17
N ILE A 107 15.36 13.05 -19.11
CA ILE A 107 15.00 14.03 -20.14
C ILE A 107 15.53 15.44 -19.84
N GLY A 108 16.22 15.63 -18.70
CA GLY A 108 16.75 16.93 -18.30
C GLY A 108 15.68 17.97 -17.92
N ALA A 109 14.46 17.51 -17.59
CA ALA A 109 13.38 18.39 -17.16
C ALA A 109 13.55 18.77 -15.67
N PRO A 110 13.24 20.02 -15.27
CA PRO A 110 13.32 20.44 -13.86
C PRO A 110 12.23 19.80 -12.99
N ASP A 111 11.06 19.47 -13.58
CA ASP A 111 9.93 18.81 -12.90
C ASP A 111 9.02 18.12 -13.93
N LEU A 112 7.97 17.42 -13.43
CA LEU A 112 6.95 16.79 -14.24
C LEU A 112 6.01 17.85 -14.87
N ALA A 113 5.38 17.50 -16.01
CA ALA A 113 4.45 18.39 -16.72
C ALA A 113 3.22 18.77 -15.85
N PHE A 114 2.76 17.86 -14.98
CA PHE A 114 1.59 18.06 -14.11
C PHE A 114 1.88 17.69 -12.66
N PRO A 115 2.66 18.52 -11.91
CA PRO A 115 3.12 18.16 -10.56
C PRO A 115 1.98 17.93 -9.57
N ARG A 116 0.91 18.72 -9.66
CA ARG A 116 -0.28 18.61 -8.78
C ARG A 116 -1.04 17.30 -9.00
N LEU A 117 -1.20 16.86 -10.26
CA LEU A 117 -1.83 15.57 -10.58
C LEU A 117 -0.99 14.40 -10.09
N ASN A 118 0.32 14.51 -10.17
CA ASN A 118 1.24 13.51 -9.62
C ASN A 118 1.13 13.40 -8.10
N ALA A 119 1.09 14.51 -7.38
CA ALA A 119 0.85 14.50 -5.94
C ALA A 119 -0.52 13.92 -5.56
N MET A 120 -1.57 14.28 -6.32
CA MET A 120 -2.92 13.72 -6.13
C MET A 120 -2.95 12.19 -6.34
N SER A 121 -2.24 11.67 -7.35
CA SER A 121 -2.19 10.24 -7.64
C SER A 121 -1.58 9.45 -6.47
N PHE A 122 -0.56 10.00 -5.79
CA PHE A 122 -0.02 9.42 -4.58
C PHE A 122 -1.09 9.35 -3.46
N TRP A 123 -1.85 10.43 -3.23
CA TRP A 123 -2.84 10.47 -2.14
C TRP A 123 -4.05 9.58 -2.37
N LEU A 124 -4.38 9.25 -3.62
CA LEU A 124 -5.41 8.26 -3.93
C LEU A 124 -5.04 6.84 -3.51
N GLN A 125 -3.75 6.51 -3.44
CA GLN A 125 -3.27 5.19 -3.04
C GLN A 125 -3.60 4.84 -1.59
N PRO A 126 -3.29 5.68 -0.56
CA PRO A 126 -3.70 5.41 0.82
C PRO A 126 -5.22 5.30 0.99
N VAL A 127 -6.00 6.10 0.27
CA VAL A 127 -7.47 6.01 0.28
C VAL A 127 -7.93 4.65 -0.26
N GLY A 128 -7.39 4.21 -1.40
CA GLY A 128 -7.65 2.88 -1.95
C GLY A 128 -7.24 1.76 -1.00
N ALA A 129 -6.09 1.89 -0.34
CA ALA A 129 -5.63 0.92 0.65
C ALA A 129 -6.62 0.81 1.84
N ILE A 130 -7.07 1.95 2.40
CA ILE A 130 -8.06 1.95 3.47
C ILE A 130 -9.33 1.23 3.05
N LEU A 131 -9.85 1.49 1.85
CA LEU A 131 -11.06 0.84 1.33
C LEU A 131 -10.89 -0.69 1.21
N ILE A 132 -9.75 -1.15 0.70
CA ILE A 132 -9.45 -2.58 0.57
C ILE A 132 -9.37 -3.26 1.94
N PHE A 133 -8.66 -2.66 2.89
CA PHE A 133 -8.48 -3.25 4.21
C PHE A 133 -9.74 -3.19 5.09
N THR A 134 -10.59 -2.16 4.95
CA THR A 134 -11.86 -2.08 5.69
C THR A 134 -12.80 -3.24 5.33
N GLY A 135 -12.82 -3.71 4.08
CA GLY A 135 -13.59 -4.88 3.67
C GLY A 135 -13.20 -6.13 4.45
N VAL A 136 -11.91 -6.33 4.72
CA VAL A 136 -11.42 -7.49 5.50
C VAL A 136 -11.80 -7.37 6.97
N PHE A 137 -11.65 -6.19 7.58
CA PHE A 137 -12.00 -5.98 8.99
C PHE A 137 -13.50 -6.11 9.26
N SER A 138 -14.35 -5.80 8.27
CA SER A 138 -15.80 -5.96 8.36
C SER A 138 -16.27 -7.41 8.07
N GLY A 139 -15.37 -8.32 7.72
CA GLY A 139 -15.70 -9.70 7.37
C GLY A 139 -16.39 -9.86 6.01
N THR A 140 -16.45 -8.79 5.21
CA THR A 140 -17.02 -8.74 3.85
C THR A 140 -15.94 -8.59 2.78
N GLY A 141 -14.70 -8.98 3.11
CA GLY A 141 -13.57 -8.91 2.18
C GLY A 141 -13.78 -9.75 0.93
N ALA A 142 -13.23 -9.29 -0.20
CA ALA A 142 -13.26 -10.06 -1.43
C ALA A 142 -12.46 -11.36 -1.28
N ASP A 143 -13.00 -12.46 -1.78
CA ASP A 143 -12.46 -13.81 -1.67
C ASP A 143 -12.25 -14.53 -3.02
N THR A 144 -12.34 -13.76 -4.12
CA THR A 144 -12.31 -14.25 -5.51
C THR A 144 -10.94 -14.29 -6.16
N GLY A 145 -9.88 -13.93 -5.44
CA GLY A 145 -8.57 -13.63 -6.01
C GLY A 145 -8.50 -12.23 -6.61
N TRP A 146 -7.30 -11.70 -6.80
CA TRP A 146 -7.07 -10.34 -7.29
C TRP A 146 -7.56 -10.09 -8.72
N THR A 147 -7.69 -11.14 -9.52
CA THR A 147 -8.16 -11.07 -10.91
C THR A 147 -9.67 -11.03 -11.03
N GLY A 148 -10.38 -11.51 -10.01
CA GLY A 148 -11.84 -11.51 -9.97
C GLY A 148 -12.50 -12.14 -11.22
N TYR A 149 -12.04 -13.31 -11.64
CA TYR A 149 -12.55 -13.97 -12.85
C TYR A 149 -14.05 -14.29 -12.77
N ALA A 150 -14.77 -14.03 -13.87
CA ALA A 150 -16.04 -14.70 -14.10
C ALA A 150 -15.80 -16.22 -14.25
N PRO A 151 -16.59 -17.12 -13.64
CA PRO A 151 -17.90 -16.89 -13.02
C PRO A 151 -17.89 -16.46 -11.55
N TYR A 152 -16.76 -16.38 -10.88
CA TYR A 152 -16.69 -16.06 -9.45
C TYR A 152 -17.37 -14.74 -9.10
N ILE A 153 -17.13 -13.67 -9.88
CA ILE A 153 -17.82 -12.38 -9.68
C ILE A 153 -19.34 -12.52 -9.86
N VAL A 154 -19.77 -13.25 -10.88
CA VAL A 154 -21.20 -13.44 -11.16
C VAL A 154 -21.85 -14.32 -10.10
N CYS A 155 -21.15 -15.35 -9.63
CA CYS A 155 -21.61 -16.23 -8.57
C CYS A 155 -21.78 -15.48 -7.25
N LEU A 156 -20.86 -14.59 -6.90
CA LEU A 156 -20.94 -13.78 -5.67
C LEU A 156 -22.05 -12.72 -5.73
N LEU A 157 -22.38 -12.20 -6.91
CA LEU A 157 -23.52 -11.31 -7.10
C LEU A 157 -24.87 -12.04 -7.03
N TYR A 158 -24.92 -13.33 -7.39
CA TYR A 158 -26.13 -14.15 -7.38
C TYR A 158 -26.32 -15.00 -6.12
N THR A 159 -25.24 -15.41 -5.51
CA THR A 159 -25.26 -16.01 -4.18
C THR A 159 -25.03 -14.89 -3.14
N SER A 160 -25.99 -14.01 -3.00
CA SER A 160 -26.25 -13.41 -1.70
C SER A 160 -26.18 -14.55 -0.66
N PRO A 161 -25.46 -14.36 0.47
CA PRO A 161 -25.37 -15.42 1.46
C PRO A 161 -26.79 -15.90 1.75
N SER A 162 -27.06 -17.14 1.38
CA SER A 162 -28.26 -17.84 1.88
C SER A 162 -28.22 -17.63 3.38
N PRO A 163 -29.31 -17.17 4.02
CA PRO A 163 -29.37 -17.18 5.47
C PRO A 163 -28.97 -18.59 5.87
N ARG A 164 -27.91 -18.70 6.65
CA ARG A 164 -27.48 -19.98 7.19
C ARG A 164 -28.62 -20.52 8.03
N ASP A 165 -29.28 -21.54 7.53
CA ASP A 165 -30.15 -22.38 8.32
C ASP A 165 -29.34 -23.09 9.41
#